data_4232d536f4f68816056571a9a8719c0f
#
_entry.id   4232d536f4f68816056571a9a8719c0f
#
_cell.length_a   1.000
_cell.length_b   1.000
_cell.length_c   1.000
_cell.angle_alpha   90.00
_cell.angle_beta   90.00
_cell.angle_gamma   90.00
#
_symmetry.space_group_name_H-M   'P 1'
#
loop_
_entity.id
_entity.type
_entity.pdbx_description
1 polymer ?
#
loop_
_entity_poly.entity_id
_entity_poly.type
_entity_poly.pdbx_seq_one_letter_code
_entity_poly.pdbx_strand_id
1 'polypeptide(L)'
;MTPAARLQAAIEVLSAIEKSARPADSAAAAYFRERRYIGAKDRRAIAERVWRVLRAQARLDWWIARCEAEGGSRARVLADLAFQGEPVTPDLFRGPHSAWPPEPDETRMIEWLRETRSLFHHEMPPEVRGEYPAWIAPRLAALFGDRLAEEMGAMRDEAPLDLRVNRLKATREQAIAALAAEGIQATPTALSPLGLRLASRVALVQVQAWRDGLVEVQDEGSQLVALLVGARPGMAVVDYCAGAGGKTLALAAEMANKGRLVACDVAEWRVDRAGDRLRRAGVHNVTRRVIGGESDKWIKRSAGSFDRVLVDAPCTGTGTWRRNPDAKWQLGEADLLELVGRQQAILASAARLVRPGGRLIHATCSVMTEENEGQVATFLAAHPDFRIVPVAQAWAETLGTPCPVEGDGLRLTPLRHQTDGFFAQVLERLPA
;
A
#
# COMPACT_ATOMS: atom_id res chain seq x y z
N MET A 1 9.80 13.26 26.54
CA MET A 1 9.19 12.26 27.45
C MET A 1 10.29 11.40 28.05
N THR A 2 10.04 10.79 29.23
CA THR A 2 10.93 9.76 29.80
C THR A 2 10.84 8.46 29.00
N PRO A 3 11.85 7.57 29.05
CA PRO A 3 11.74 6.23 28.45
C PRO A 3 10.51 5.45 28.95
N ALA A 4 10.20 5.52 30.24
CA ALA A 4 9.03 4.92 30.87
C ALA A 4 7.70 5.41 30.25
N ALA A 5 7.54 6.71 30.08
CA ALA A 5 6.34 7.29 29.46
C ALA A 5 6.23 6.94 27.97
N ARG A 6 7.37 6.81 27.24
CA ARG A 6 7.34 6.34 25.83
C ARG A 6 6.92 4.88 25.71
N LEU A 7 7.34 4.04 26.66
CA LEU A 7 6.92 2.65 26.72
C LEU A 7 5.40 2.54 26.90
N GLN A 8 4.85 3.23 27.89
CA GLN A 8 3.39 3.26 28.13
C GLN A 8 2.64 3.80 26.89
N ALA A 9 3.13 4.86 26.28
CA ALA A 9 2.52 5.40 25.07
C ALA A 9 2.54 4.39 23.90
N ALA A 10 3.60 3.59 23.76
CA ALA A 10 3.64 2.53 22.74
C ALA A 10 2.58 1.44 22.99
N ILE A 11 2.39 1.02 24.25
CA ILE A 11 1.33 0.08 24.65
C ILE A 11 -0.05 0.66 24.33
N GLU A 12 -0.29 1.92 24.68
CA GLU A 12 -1.57 2.58 24.42
C GLU A 12 -1.87 2.75 22.94
N VAL A 13 -0.87 3.13 22.12
CA VAL A 13 -1.03 3.25 20.67
C VAL A 13 -1.35 1.88 20.05
N LEU A 14 -0.64 0.82 20.44
CA LEU A 14 -0.89 -0.53 19.95
C LEU A 14 -2.30 -0.99 20.34
N SER A 15 -2.71 -0.78 21.60
CA SER A 15 -4.06 -1.08 22.08
C SER A 15 -5.14 -0.28 21.33
N ALA A 16 -4.87 0.99 21.00
CA ALA A 16 -5.78 1.81 20.20
C ALA A 16 -5.94 1.30 18.76
N ILE A 17 -4.85 0.79 18.16
CA ILE A 17 -4.87 0.16 16.84
C ILE A 17 -5.72 -1.11 16.87
N GLU A 18 -5.47 -2.00 17.83
CA GLU A 18 -6.18 -3.28 17.96
C GLU A 18 -7.70 -3.13 18.18
N LYS A 19 -8.10 -2.07 18.89
CA LYS A 19 -9.52 -1.76 19.16
C LYS A 19 -10.21 -0.99 18.03
N SER A 20 -9.45 -0.57 17.02
CA SER A 20 -9.95 0.29 15.94
C SER A 20 -10.21 -0.51 14.67
N ALA A 21 -11.34 -0.26 14.01
CA ALA A 21 -11.57 -0.70 12.64
C ALA A 21 -10.83 0.17 11.58
N ARG A 22 -10.06 1.19 12.03
CA ARG A 22 -9.31 2.07 11.14
C ARG A 22 -7.89 1.54 10.93
N PRO A 23 -7.25 1.86 9.79
CA PRO A 23 -5.84 1.55 9.57
C PRO A 23 -4.94 2.07 10.69
N ALA A 24 -3.87 1.34 11.00
CA ALA A 24 -2.98 1.64 12.13
C ALA A 24 -2.40 3.06 12.10
N ASP A 25 -2.06 3.58 10.93
CA ASP A 25 -1.57 4.95 10.76
C ASP A 25 -2.60 6.00 11.18
N SER A 26 -3.87 5.77 10.84
CA SER A 26 -4.99 6.64 11.20
C SER A 26 -5.28 6.60 12.70
N ALA A 27 -5.24 5.41 13.32
CA ALA A 27 -5.42 5.23 14.76
C ALA A 27 -4.28 5.89 15.54
N ALA A 28 -3.02 5.65 15.14
CA ALA A 28 -1.86 6.29 15.74
C ALA A 28 -1.87 7.82 15.58
N ALA A 29 -2.25 8.32 14.40
CA ALA A 29 -2.38 9.77 14.16
C ALA A 29 -3.46 10.40 15.05
N ALA A 30 -4.58 9.71 15.28
CA ALA A 30 -5.62 10.17 16.20
C ALA A 30 -5.09 10.24 17.64
N TYR A 31 -4.41 9.18 18.10
CA TYR A 31 -3.78 9.16 19.41
C TYR A 31 -2.83 10.34 19.64
N PHE A 32 -1.93 10.62 18.69
CA PHE A 32 -0.98 11.71 18.77
C PHE A 32 -1.62 13.11 18.64
N ARG A 33 -2.75 13.22 17.96
CA ARG A 33 -3.50 14.49 17.83
C ARG A 33 -4.10 14.93 19.15
N GLU A 34 -4.60 13.98 19.90
CA GLU A 34 -5.15 14.22 21.24
C GLU A 34 -4.06 14.55 22.28
N ARG A 35 -2.83 14.04 22.05
CA ARG A 35 -1.68 14.19 22.97
C ARG A 35 -0.61 15.11 22.39
N ARG A 36 -0.95 16.38 22.19
CA ARG A 36 -0.08 17.39 21.55
C ARG A 36 1.24 17.63 22.29
N TYR A 37 1.31 17.29 23.57
CA TYR A 37 2.52 17.38 24.38
C TYR A 37 3.61 16.39 23.97
N ILE A 38 3.28 15.35 23.21
CA ILE A 38 4.26 14.40 22.68
C ILE A 38 4.98 15.06 21.50
N GLY A 39 6.26 15.41 21.70
CA GLY A 39 7.10 16.05 20.69
C GLY A 39 7.46 15.11 19.52
N ALA A 40 7.95 15.67 18.42
CA ALA A 40 8.24 14.93 17.19
C ALA A 40 9.24 13.76 17.38
N LYS A 41 10.29 13.96 18.22
CA LYS A 41 11.28 12.92 18.54
C LYS A 41 10.64 11.74 19.29
N ASP A 42 9.78 12.04 20.26
CA ASP A 42 9.08 10.99 21.03
C ASP A 42 8.06 10.26 20.17
N ARG A 43 7.29 10.96 19.33
CA ARG A 43 6.37 10.35 18.37
C ARG A 43 7.08 9.37 17.45
N ARG A 44 8.26 9.72 16.95
CA ARG A 44 9.06 8.84 16.09
C ARG A 44 9.48 7.58 16.85
N ALA A 45 10.01 7.69 18.06
CA ALA A 45 10.44 6.55 18.85
C ALA A 45 9.28 5.63 19.24
N ILE A 46 8.12 6.20 19.61
CA ILE A 46 6.90 5.42 19.89
C ILE A 46 6.42 4.70 18.64
N ALA A 47 6.30 5.39 17.52
CA ALA A 47 5.87 4.80 16.25
C ALA A 47 6.81 3.69 15.79
N GLU A 48 8.12 3.89 15.85
CA GLU A 48 9.12 2.89 15.47
C GLU A 48 8.91 1.57 16.23
N ARG A 49 8.71 1.63 17.56
CA ARG A 49 8.40 0.45 18.38
C ARG A 49 7.07 -0.19 17.96
N VAL A 50 6.01 0.60 17.85
CA VAL A 50 4.67 0.09 17.49
C VAL A 50 4.70 -0.62 16.14
N TRP A 51 5.32 -0.02 15.12
CA TRP A 51 5.42 -0.66 13.80
C TRP A 51 6.31 -1.90 13.78
N ARG A 52 7.36 -1.95 14.61
CA ARG A 52 8.18 -3.15 14.79
C ARG A 52 7.36 -4.29 15.38
N VAL A 53 6.57 -4.00 16.43
CA VAL A 53 5.65 -4.98 17.05
C VAL A 53 4.61 -5.47 16.05
N LEU A 54 3.96 -4.57 15.29
CA LEU A 54 2.96 -4.95 14.28
C LEU A 54 3.54 -5.85 13.17
N ARG A 55 4.80 -5.63 12.77
CA ARG A 55 5.49 -6.49 11.78
C ARG A 55 5.89 -7.86 12.32
N ALA A 56 5.89 -8.03 13.61
CA ALA A 56 6.33 -9.26 14.29
C ALA A 56 5.20 -9.89 15.13
N GLN A 57 3.95 -9.49 14.90
CA GLN A 57 2.83 -9.80 15.80
C GLN A 57 2.63 -11.31 16.00
N ALA A 58 2.58 -12.10 14.94
CA ALA A 58 2.35 -13.54 15.05
C ALA A 58 3.51 -14.25 15.75
N ARG A 59 4.75 -13.87 15.46
CA ARG A 59 5.93 -14.46 16.10
C ARG A 59 6.03 -14.06 17.56
N LEU A 60 5.69 -12.81 17.91
CA LEU A 60 5.61 -12.37 19.31
C LEU A 60 4.52 -13.12 20.05
N ASP A 61 3.33 -13.27 19.48
CA ASP A 61 2.23 -14.03 20.09
C ASP A 61 2.57 -15.51 20.29
N TRP A 62 3.27 -16.11 19.34
CA TRP A 62 3.76 -17.48 19.46
C TRP A 62 4.72 -17.64 20.64
N TRP A 63 5.64 -16.71 20.85
CA TRP A 63 6.56 -16.71 21.98
C TRP A 63 5.85 -16.44 23.30
N ILE A 64 4.92 -15.47 23.34
CA ILE A 64 4.14 -15.15 24.55
C ILE A 64 3.35 -16.38 24.99
N ALA A 65 2.68 -17.07 24.07
CA ALA A 65 1.95 -18.30 24.36
C ALA A 65 2.88 -19.42 24.88
N ARG A 66 4.07 -19.56 24.29
CA ARG A 66 5.07 -20.56 24.72
C ARG A 66 5.64 -20.27 26.11
N CYS A 67 5.65 -19.01 26.53
CA CYS A 67 6.03 -18.57 27.87
C CYS A 67 4.88 -18.65 28.89
N GLU A 68 3.70 -19.10 28.48
CA GLU A 68 2.47 -19.13 29.30
C GLU A 68 2.11 -17.77 29.92
N ALA A 69 2.47 -16.68 29.22
CA ALA A 69 2.12 -15.32 29.61
C ALA A 69 0.80 -14.89 28.99
N GLU A 70 0.08 -13.97 29.66
CA GLU A 70 -1.14 -13.39 29.11
C GLU A 70 -0.83 -12.54 27.89
N GLY A 71 -1.53 -12.79 26.76
CA GLY A 71 -1.33 -12.08 25.50
C GLY A 71 -1.89 -10.65 25.50
N GLY A 72 -1.55 -9.89 24.47
CA GLY A 72 -2.08 -8.54 24.20
C GLY A 72 -1.00 -7.50 23.93
N SER A 73 -1.44 -6.25 23.71
CA SER A 73 -0.56 -5.13 23.34
C SER A 73 0.63 -4.96 24.27
N ARG A 74 0.39 -5.10 25.58
CA ARG A 74 1.42 -4.93 26.59
C ARG A 74 2.46 -6.04 26.52
N ALA A 75 2.03 -7.30 26.48
CA ALA A 75 2.92 -8.45 26.40
C ALA A 75 3.78 -8.41 25.13
N ARG A 76 3.19 -8.03 23.98
CA ARG A 76 3.93 -7.84 22.72
C ARG A 76 5.01 -6.77 22.83
N VAL A 77 4.72 -5.63 23.47
CA VAL A 77 5.70 -4.56 23.68
C VAL A 77 6.82 -4.99 24.62
N LEU A 78 6.52 -5.74 25.70
CA LEU A 78 7.52 -6.28 26.61
C LEU A 78 8.39 -7.36 25.96
N ALA A 79 7.79 -8.25 25.15
CA ALA A 79 8.50 -9.24 24.36
C ALA A 79 9.43 -8.60 23.33
N ASP A 80 8.97 -7.54 22.65
CA ASP A 80 9.81 -6.75 21.73
C ASP A 80 11.02 -6.14 22.44
N LEU A 81 10.83 -5.53 23.62
CA LEU A 81 11.94 -5.06 24.46
C LEU A 81 12.97 -6.14 24.73
N ALA A 82 12.52 -7.34 25.11
CA ALA A 82 13.37 -8.47 25.41
C ALA A 82 14.20 -8.90 24.20
N PHE A 83 13.58 -9.06 23.04
CA PHE A 83 14.25 -9.43 21.78
C PHE A 83 15.21 -8.36 21.26
N GLN A 84 14.94 -7.07 21.52
CA GLN A 84 15.85 -5.98 21.18
C GLN A 84 17.05 -5.89 22.14
N GLY A 85 17.08 -6.69 23.21
CA GLY A 85 18.12 -6.62 24.25
C GLY A 85 18.08 -5.32 25.03
N GLU A 86 16.97 -4.58 25.00
CA GLU A 86 16.82 -3.32 25.73
C GLU A 86 16.78 -3.60 27.24
N PRO A 87 17.43 -2.76 28.07
CA PRO A 87 17.41 -2.95 29.53
C PRO A 87 15.98 -2.83 30.07
N VAL A 88 15.48 -3.87 30.72
CA VAL A 88 14.21 -3.84 31.45
C VAL A 88 14.53 -3.61 32.92
N THR A 89 14.77 -2.36 33.28
CA THR A 89 15.10 -1.95 34.66
C THR A 89 13.87 -1.42 35.39
N PRO A 90 13.85 -1.44 36.74
CA PRO A 90 12.74 -0.88 37.51
C PRO A 90 12.41 0.57 37.16
N ASP A 91 13.39 1.37 36.74
CA ASP A 91 13.20 2.76 36.36
C ASP A 91 12.36 2.95 35.08
N LEU A 92 12.28 1.91 34.23
CA LEU A 92 11.41 1.90 33.06
C LEU A 92 9.91 1.86 33.41
N PHE A 93 9.61 1.50 34.67
CA PHE A 93 8.24 1.36 35.19
C PHE A 93 7.96 2.35 36.33
N ARG A 94 8.80 3.40 36.50
CA ARG A 94 8.66 4.42 37.56
C ARG A 94 8.37 5.79 36.97
N GLY A 95 7.60 6.55 37.74
CA GLY A 95 7.32 7.95 37.43
C GLY A 95 5.93 8.17 36.83
N PRO A 96 5.57 9.45 36.63
CA PRO A 96 4.27 9.81 36.05
C PRO A 96 4.16 9.30 34.62
N HIS A 97 3.01 8.69 34.31
CA HIS A 97 2.69 8.11 33.00
C HIS A 97 3.58 6.91 32.57
N SER A 98 4.19 6.20 33.51
CA SER A 98 4.88 4.92 33.25
C SER A 98 3.88 3.76 33.16
N ALA A 99 4.28 2.71 32.47
CA ALA A 99 3.61 1.41 32.56
C ALA A 99 3.75 0.83 33.98
N TRP A 100 2.80 -0.03 34.38
CA TRP A 100 2.94 -0.82 35.61
C TRP A 100 4.16 -1.74 35.53
N PRO A 101 4.82 -2.08 36.66
CA PRO A 101 5.87 -3.09 36.69
C PRO A 101 5.39 -4.40 36.07
N PRO A 102 6.30 -5.21 35.48
CA PRO A 102 5.94 -6.52 34.95
C PRO A 102 5.40 -7.44 36.04
N GLU A 103 4.34 -8.16 35.73
CA GLU A 103 3.82 -9.24 36.55
C GLU A 103 4.81 -10.45 36.57
N PRO A 104 4.67 -11.39 37.49
CA PRO A 104 5.62 -12.51 37.60
C PRO A 104 5.75 -13.34 36.32
N ASP A 105 4.69 -13.59 35.59
CA ASP A 105 4.70 -14.29 34.29
C ASP A 105 5.36 -13.46 33.18
N GLU A 106 5.09 -12.16 33.12
CA GLU A 106 5.76 -11.22 32.21
C GLU A 106 7.27 -11.15 32.52
N THR A 107 7.67 -11.17 33.79
CA THR A 107 9.07 -11.15 34.18
C THR A 107 9.78 -12.43 33.72
N ARG A 108 9.19 -13.62 33.94
CA ARG A 108 9.72 -14.88 33.41
C ARG A 108 9.83 -14.89 31.89
N MET A 109 8.80 -14.39 31.20
CA MET A 109 8.81 -14.24 29.74
C MET A 109 9.98 -13.37 29.29
N ILE A 110 10.16 -12.19 29.88
CA ILE A 110 11.23 -11.24 29.50
C ILE A 110 12.62 -11.88 29.69
N GLU A 111 12.84 -12.55 30.82
CA GLU A 111 14.11 -13.23 31.10
C GLU A 111 14.39 -14.33 30.06
N TRP A 112 13.43 -15.20 29.81
CA TRP A 112 13.59 -16.29 28.85
C TRP A 112 13.82 -15.79 27.40
N LEU A 113 13.04 -14.79 26.95
CA LEU A 113 13.20 -14.23 25.61
C LEU A 113 14.53 -13.52 25.39
N ARG A 114 15.11 -12.92 26.44
CA ARG A 114 16.46 -12.32 26.39
C ARG A 114 17.55 -13.35 26.20
N GLU A 115 17.41 -14.53 26.77
CA GLU A 115 18.33 -15.64 26.54
C GLU A 115 18.19 -16.26 25.17
N THR A 116 16.98 -16.33 24.65
CA THR A 116 16.66 -16.91 23.33
C THR A 116 17.28 -16.14 22.18
N ARG A 117 17.38 -14.81 22.27
CA ARG A 117 18.01 -13.89 21.30
C ARG A 117 17.50 -13.93 19.86
N SER A 118 16.65 -14.87 19.49
CA SER A 118 16.09 -15.01 18.14
C SER A 118 14.57 -14.98 18.16
N LEU A 119 14.00 -14.09 17.36
CA LEU A 119 12.56 -14.04 17.17
C LEU A 119 12.06 -15.24 16.33
N PHE A 120 12.94 -15.92 15.58
CA PHE A 120 12.61 -17.09 14.78
C PHE A 120 12.91 -18.38 15.55
N HIS A 121 11.99 -19.33 15.47
CA HIS A 121 12.15 -20.67 16.03
C HIS A 121 11.76 -21.73 14.98
N HIS A 122 12.42 -22.88 14.99
CA HIS A 122 12.20 -23.95 14.00
C HIS A 122 10.81 -24.59 14.12
N GLU A 123 10.22 -24.60 15.30
CA GLU A 123 8.86 -25.13 15.56
C GLU A 123 7.74 -24.15 15.17
N MET A 124 8.05 -22.91 14.81
CA MET A 124 7.01 -21.98 14.36
C MET A 124 6.34 -22.50 13.09
N PRO A 125 5.00 -22.57 13.04
CA PRO A 125 4.27 -22.84 11.80
C PRO A 125 4.64 -21.84 10.69
N PRO A 126 4.55 -22.24 9.41
CA PRO A 126 4.88 -21.37 8.28
C PRO A 126 4.17 -20.01 8.31
N GLU A 127 2.88 -19.98 8.67
CA GLU A 127 2.08 -18.76 8.78
C GLU A 127 2.56 -17.83 9.89
N VAL A 128 2.99 -18.36 11.02
CA VAL A 128 3.59 -17.59 12.11
C VAL A 128 4.93 -17.02 11.67
N ARG A 129 5.79 -17.87 11.07
CA ARG A 129 7.10 -17.47 10.56
C ARG A 129 6.99 -16.43 9.47
N GLY A 130 5.99 -16.58 8.59
CA GLY A 130 5.69 -15.69 7.47
C GLY A 130 4.92 -14.43 7.84
N GLU A 131 4.34 -14.36 9.06
CA GLU A 131 3.50 -13.24 9.49
C GLU A 131 2.26 -13.06 8.61
N TYR A 132 1.47 -14.12 8.42
CA TYR A 132 0.19 -14.05 7.70
C TYR A 132 -0.88 -14.92 8.37
N PRO A 133 -2.19 -14.59 8.21
CA PRO A 133 -3.28 -15.36 8.80
C PRO A 133 -3.36 -16.79 8.21
N ALA A 134 -3.74 -17.77 9.03
CA ALA A 134 -3.83 -19.17 8.61
C ALA A 134 -4.82 -19.39 7.45
N TRP A 135 -5.95 -18.64 7.39
CA TRP A 135 -6.96 -18.79 6.34
C TRP A 135 -6.43 -18.53 4.93
N ILE A 136 -5.39 -17.69 4.78
CA ILE A 136 -4.80 -17.32 3.49
C ILE A 136 -3.65 -18.25 3.07
N ALA A 137 -3.14 -19.08 4.00
CA ALA A 137 -1.97 -19.94 3.78
C ALA A 137 -2.06 -20.82 2.54
N PRO A 138 -3.17 -21.54 2.26
CA PRO A 138 -3.28 -22.37 1.06
C PRO A 138 -3.16 -21.57 -0.24
N ARG A 139 -3.70 -20.34 -0.27
CA ARG A 139 -3.66 -19.45 -1.44
C ARG A 139 -2.25 -18.94 -1.71
N LEU A 140 -1.55 -18.52 -0.66
CA LEU A 140 -0.16 -18.08 -0.77
C LEU A 140 0.78 -19.23 -1.17
N ALA A 141 0.55 -20.43 -0.64
CA ALA A 141 1.32 -21.61 -1.00
C ALA A 141 1.10 -21.99 -2.48
N ALA A 142 -0.14 -21.95 -2.97
CA ALA A 142 -0.45 -22.19 -4.38
C ALA A 142 0.19 -21.13 -5.31
N LEU A 143 0.24 -19.86 -4.87
CA LEU A 143 0.79 -18.78 -5.66
C LEU A 143 2.32 -18.79 -5.73
N PHE A 144 2.98 -18.98 -4.60
CA PHE A 144 4.44 -18.78 -4.48
C PHE A 144 5.25 -20.09 -4.46
N GLY A 145 4.59 -21.23 -4.19
CA GLY A 145 5.26 -22.53 -4.12
C GLY A 145 6.45 -22.51 -3.17
N ASP A 146 7.58 -23.02 -3.63
CA ASP A 146 8.83 -23.12 -2.86
C ASP A 146 9.39 -21.76 -2.41
N ARG A 147 8.98 -20.68 -3.06
CA ARG A 147 9.42 -19.32 -2.71
C ARG A 147 8.55 -18.61 -1.68
N LEU A 148 7.53 -19.27 -1.14
CA LEU A 148 6.61 -18.65 -0.16
C LEU A 148 7.36 -18.00 1.02
N ALA A 149 8.35 -18.69 1.57
CA ALA A 149 9.10 -18.18 2.73
C ALA A 149 9.88 -16.90 2.40
N GLU A 150 10.48 -16.83 1.21
CA GLU A 150 11.24 -15.67 0.74
C GLU A 150 10.32 -14.48 0.42
N GLU A 151 9.21 -14.72 -0.28
CA GLU A 151 8.22 -13.68 -0.62
C GLU A 151 7.59 -13.09 0.64
N MET A 152 7.22 -13.93 1.62
CA MET A 152 6.72 -13.44 2.91
C MET A 152 7.82 -12.76 3.74
N GLY A 153 9.07 -13.19 3.60
CA GLY A 153 10.23 -12.48 4.14
C GLY A 153 10.28 -11.04 3.68
N ALA A 154 10.27 -10.83 2.38
CA ALA A 154 10.30 -9.50 1.77
C ALA A 154 9.06 -8.64 2.10
N MET A 155 7.92 -9.28 2.36
CA MET A 155 6.69 -8.58 2.81
C MET A 155 6.71 -8.16 4.29
N ARG A 156 7.62 -8.68 5.10
CA ARG A 156 7.83 -8.24 6.50
C ARG A 156 8.74 -7.02 6.58
N ASP A 157 9.62 -6.83 5.60
CA ASP A 157 10.57 -5.73 5.60
C ASP A 157 9.87 -4.38 5.52
N GLU A 158 10.53 -3.35 5.99
CA GLU A 158 10.01 -1.99 5.87
C GLU A 158 10.03 -1.54 4.41
N ALA A 159 8.88 -1.05 3.94
CA ALA A 159 8.78 -0.53 2.59
C ALA A 159 9.63 0.75 2.43
N PRO A 160 10.38 0.89 1.34
CA PRO A 160 11.09 2.13 1.02
C PRO A 160 10.10 3.28 0.80
N LEU A 161 10.59 4.50 0.90
CA LEU A 161 9.84 5.70 0.53
C LEU A 161 10.15 6.05 -0.92
N ASP A 162 9.21 5.76 -1.80
CA ASP A 162 9.31 6.08 -3.22
C ASP A 162 8.51 7.33 -3.56
N LEU A 163 9.07 8.15 -4.43
CA LEU A 163 8.47 9.33 -5.00
C LEU A 163 8.33 9.16 -6.50
N ARG A 164 7.25 9.71 -7.06
CA ARG A 164 7.09 9.89 -8.50
C ARG A 164 7.37 11.34 -8.86
N VAL A 165 8.22 11.56 -9.86
CA VAL A 165 8.46 12.87 -10.44
C VAL A 165 7.23 13.33 -11.24
N ASN A 166 6.84 14.59 -11.06
CA ASN A 166 5.78 15.23 -11.81
C ASN A 166 6.32 15.82 -13.11
N ARG A 167 6.15 15.12 -14.20
CA ARG A 167 6.61 15.55 -15.54
C ARG A 167 6.02 16.89 -16.05
N LEU A 168 4.93 17.35 -15.43
CA LEU A 168 4.40 18.69 -15.77
C LEU A 168 5.29 19.83 -15.25
N LYS A 169 6.15 19.53 -14.26
CA LYS A 169 6.93 20.56 -13.53
C LYS A 169 8.44 20.34 -13.54
N ALA A 170 8.90 19.12 -13.67
CA ALA A 170 10.33 18.80 -13.57
C ALA A 170 10.70 17.55 -14.35
N THR A 171 11.97 17.47 -14.77
CA THR A 171 12.63 16.22 -15.14
C THR A 171 13.06 15.47 -13.88
N ARG A 172 13.46 14.20 -14.02
CA ARG A 172 13.94 13.39 -12.88
C ARG A 172 15.22 13.99 -12.28
N GLU A 173 16.11 14.47 -13.11
CA GLU A 173 17.36 15.11 -12.73
C GLU A 173 17.12 16.41 -11.95
N GLN A 174 16.18 17.23 -12.40
CA GLN A 174 15.77 18.46 -11.70
C GLN A 174 15.16 18.15 -10.33
N ALA A 175 14.32 17.11 -10.23
CA ALA A 175 13.74 16.69 -8.97
C ALA A 175 14.81 16.16 -7.99
N ILE A 176 15.80 15.38 -8.47
CA ILE A 176 16.94 14.93 -7.67
C ILE A 176 17.73 16.13 -7.15
N ALA A 177 18.04 17.10 -8.02
CA ALA A 177 18.80 18.28 -7.64
C ALA A 177 18.04 19.12 -6.60
N ALA A 178 16.73 19.30 -6.75
CA ALA A 178 15.89 20.02 -5.79
C ALA A 178 15.88 19.32 -4.41
N LEU A 179 15.74 18.00 -4.37
CA LEU A 179 15.81 17.22 -3.12
C LEU A 179 17.20 17.31 -2.48
N ALA A 180 18.27 17.21 -3.27
CA ALA A 180 19.65 17.29 -2.80
C ALA A 180 19.97 18.67 -2.19
N ALA A 181 19.41 19.76 -2.72
CA ALA A 181 19.55 21.11 -2.17
C ALA A 181 18.95 21.24 -0.74
N GLU A 182 18.02 20.35 -0.39
CA GLU A 182 17.43 20.24 0.95
C GLU A 182 18.09 19.13 1.81
N GLY A 183 19.23 18.58 1.36
CA GLY A 183 19.96 17.51 2.06
C GLY A 183 19.31 16.12 1.97
N ILE A 184 18.37 15.93 1.04
CA ILE A 184 17.64 14.68 0.87
C ILE A 184 18.28 13.89 -0.29
N GLN A 185 18.82 12.71 0.03
CA GLN A 185 19.36 11.80 -0.97
C GLN A 185 18.25 10.96 -1.61
N ALA A 186 18.16 11.03 -2.93
CA ALA A 186 17.24 10.27 -3.75
C ALA A 186 17.96 9.63 -4.93
N THR A 187 17.65 8.37 -5.19
CA THR A 187 18.20 7.61 -6.34
C THR A 187 17.06 7.20 -7.28
N PRO A 188 17.31 7.12 -8.59
CA PRO A 188 16.34 6.54 -9.53
C PRO A 188 15.92 5.13 -9.11
N THR A 189 14.64 4.82 -9.21
CA THR A 189 14.14 3.45 -9.07
C THR A 189 14.44 2.63 -10.34
N ALA A 190 14.40 1.31 -10.22
CA ALA A 190 14.88 0.41 -11.28
C ALA A 190 13.95 0.31 -12.49
N LEU A 191 12.66 0.39 -12.29
CA LEU A 191 11.64 0.06 -13.30
C LEU A 191 10.90 1.28 -13.81
N SER A 192 10.59 2.24 -12.93
CA SER A 192 9.87 3.45 -13.32
C SER A 192 10.82 4.56 -13.83
N PRO A 193 10.62 5.10 -15.03
CA PRO A 193 11.40 6.23 -15.52
C PRO A 193 11.18 7.53 -14.70
N LEU A 194 10.14 7.55 -13.88
CA LEU A 194 9.75 8.68 -13.03
C LEU A 194 10.02 8.45 -11.55
N GLY A 195 10.46 7.26 -11.18
CA GLY A 195 10.62 6.85 -9.80
C GLY A 195 11.90 7.37 -9.17
N LEU A 196 11.78 7.78 -7.92
CA LEU A 196 12.90 8.12 -7.04
C LEU A 196 12.71 7.39 -5.71
N ARG A 197 13.77 6.78 -5.19
CA ARG A 197 13.80 6.14 -3.87
C ARG A 197 14.63 6.97 -2.92
N LEU A 198 14.05 7.32 -1.77
CA LEU A 198 14.76 8.05 -0.74
C LEU A 198 15.60 7.11 0.13
N ALA A 199 16.80 7.56 0.49
CA ALA A 199 17.72 6.82 1.37
C ALA A 199 17.18 6.69 2.80
N SER A 200 16.28 7.59 3.22
CA SER A 200 15.69 7.59 4.56
C SER A 200 14.29 8.21 4.54
N ARG A 201 13.49 7.93 5.57
CA ARG A 201 12.19 8.57 5.75
C ARG A 201 12.34 10.03 6.13
N VAL A 202 11.63 10.89 5.44
CA VAL A 202 11.58 12.34 5.67
C VAL A 202 10.16 12.85 5.88
N ALA A 203 9.98 13.95 6.58
CA ALA A 203 8.70 14.63 6.74
C ALA A 203 8.39 15.43 5.47
N LEU A 204 7.89 14.76 4.42
CA LEU A 204 7.70 15.33 3.09
C LEU A 204 6.89 16.64 3.06
N VAL A 205 5.95 16.82 4.01
CA VAL A 205 5.19 18.08 4.13
C VAL A 205 6.07 19.30 4.41
N GLN A 206 7.31 19.10 4.86
CA GLN A 206 8.31 20.15 5.11
C GLN A 206 9.24 20.36 3.91
N VAL A 207 9.27 19.42 2.95
CA VAL A 207 10.16 19.44 1.77
C VAL A 207 9.60 20.37 0.70
N GLN A 208 10.41 21.35 0.26
CA GLN A 208 10.00 22.35 -0.71
C GLN A 208 9.67 21.72 -2.07
N ALA A 209 10.50 20.78 -2.54
CA ALA A 209 10.25 20.04 -3.79
C ALA A 209 8.86 19.35 -3.80
N TRP A 210 8.40 18.85 -2.65
CA TRP A 210 7.05 18.32 -2.53
C TRP A 210 5.98 19.40 -2.49
N ARG A 211 6.22 20.50 -1.76
CA ARG A 211 5.28 21.65 -1.69
C ARG A 211 5.06 22.27 -3.06
N ASP A 212 6.11 22.38 -3.85
CA ASP A 212 6.07 22.93 -5.21
C ASP A 212 5.45 21.94 -6.21
N GLY A 213 5.19 20.69 -5.78
CA GLY A 213 4.58 19.65 -6.58
C GLY A 213 5.51 19.09 -7.67
N LEU A 214 6.83 19.15 -7.45
CA LEU A 214 7.82 18.51 -8.33
C LEU A 214 7.79 16.99 -8.18
N VAL A 215 7.45 16.52 -6.97
CA VAL A 215 7.36 15.09 -6.63
C VAL A 215 6.09 14.78 -5.86
N GLU A 216 5.64 13.53 -5.96
CA GLU A 216 4.50 12.97 -5.23
C GLU A 216 4.87 11.62 -4.63
N VAL A 217 4.35 11.31 -3.41
CA VAL A 217 4.56 10.00 -2.79
C VAL A 217 3.78 8.95 -3.56
N GLN A 218 4.48 7.99 -4.11
CA GLN A 218 3.86 6.84 -4.77
C GLN A 218 4.87 5.69 -4.90
N ASP A 219 4.47 4.49 -4.47
CA ASP A 219 5.25 3.27 -4.68
C ASP A 219 5.55 3.05 -6.16
N GLU A 220 6.74 2.54 -6.48
CA GLU A 220 7.17 2.32 -7.87
C GLU A 220 6.19 1.41 -8.62
N GLY A 221 5.65 0.33 -8.01
CA GLY A 221 4.67 -0.54 -8.64
C GLY A 221 3.37 0.19 -9.00
N SER A 222 2.90 1.09 -8.12
CA SER A 222 1.74 1.95 -8.41
C SER A 222 2.00 2.93 -9.55
N GLN A 223 3.25 3.40 -9.71
CA GLN A 223 3.65 4.24 -10.85
C GLN A 223 3.59 3.44 -12.15
N LEU A 224 4.10 2.20 -12.14
CA LEU A 224 4.08 1.31 -13.31
C LEU A 224 2.66 0.97 -13.76
N VAL A 225 1.75 0.72 -12.82
CA VAL A 225 0.31 0.54 -13.14
C VAL A 225 -0.25 1.75 -13.86
N ALA A 226 0.05 2.97 -13.39
CA ALA A 226 -0.45 4.19 -14.03
C ALA A 226 0.17 4.42 -15.42
N LEU A 227 1.45 4.12 -15.61
CA LEU A 227 2.13 4.21 -16.90
C LEU A 227 1.59 3.18 -17.90
N LEU A 228 1.27 1.96 -17.44
CA LEU A 228 0.74 0.87 -18.27
C LEU A 228 -0.64 1.22 -18.88
N VAL A 229 -1.36 2.19 -18.32
CA VAL A 229 -2.60 2.71 -18.92
C VAL A 229 -2.34 3.26 -20.34
N GLY A 230 -1.14 3.78 -20.59
CA GLY A 230 -0.79 4.36 -21.89
C GLY A 230 -1.60 5.60 -22.23
N ALA A 231 -1.91 6.42 -21.23
CA ALA A 231 -2.59 7.70 -21.43
C ALA A 231 -1.67 8.66 -22.24
N ARG A 232 -2.25 9.36 -23.23
CA ARG A 232 -1.52 10.28 -24.11
C ARG A 232 -2.27 11.60 -24.26
N PRO A 233 -1.58 12.68 -24.64
CA PRO A 233 -2.22 13.96 -24.92
C PRO A 233 -3.37 13.83 -25.92
N GLY A 234 -4.51 14.45 -25.62
CA GLY A 234 -5.71 14.43 -26.44
C GLY A 234 -6.70 13.29 -26.19
N MET A 235 -6.31 12.26 -25.47
CA MET A 235 -7.21 11.13 -25.13
C MET A 235 -8.31 11.52 -24.13
N ALA A 236 -9.38 10.73 -24.15
CA ALA A 236 -10.39 10.67 -23.10
C ALA A 236 -10.10 9.49 -22.16
N VAL A 237 -9.82 9.76 -20.89
CA VAL A 237 -9.36 8.79 -19.89
C VAL A 237 -10.24 8.83 -18.64
N VAL A 238 -10.50 7.67 -18.04
CA VAL A 238 -11.17 7.56 -16.74
C VAL A 238 -10.25 6.84 -15.76
N ASP A 239 -10.12 7.40 -14.56
CA ASP A 239 -9.66 6.73 -13.35
C ASP A 239 -10.91 6.39 -12.52
N TYR A 240 -11.38 5.14 -12.58
CA TYR A 240 -12.72 4.76 -12.14
C TYR A 240 -12.83 4.63 -10.60
N CYS A 241 -11.76 4.22 -9.94
CA CYS A 241 -11.66 4.13 -8.48
C CYS A 241 -10.52 5.04 -7.99
N ALA A 242 -10.59 6.32 -8.31
CA ALA A 242 -9.48 7.26 -8.21
C ALA A 242 -8.95 7.49 -6.79
N GLY A 243 -9.76 7.21 -5.76
CA GLY A 243 -9.38 7.47 -4.39
C GLY A 243 -8.94 8.92 -4.18
N ALA A 244 -7.78 9.10 -3.56
CA ALA A 244 -7.18 10.43 -3.34
C ALA A 244 -6.37 10.95 -4.55
N GLY A 245 -6.53 10.38 -5.74
CA GLY A 245 -6.00 10.89 -6.99
C GLY A 245 -4.53 10.56 -7.29
N GLY A 246 -3.95 9.54 -6.64
CA GLY A 246 -2.54 9.21 -6.85
C GLY A 246 -2.21 8.81 -8.29
N LYS A 247 -3.01 7.89 -8.87
CA LYS A 247 -2.90 7.48 -10.27
C LYS A 247 -3.45 8.54 -11.23
N THR A 248 -4.53 9.24 -10.86
CA THR A 248 -5.04 10.39 -11.61
C THR A 248 -3.96 11.44 -11.92
N LEU A 249 -3.12 11.78 -10.92
CA LEU A 249 -1.99 12.71 -11.09
C LEU A 249 -0.97 12.21 -12.10
N ALA A 250 -0.69 10.90 -12.12
CA ALA A 250 0.21 10.28 -13.10
C ALA A 250 -0.38 10.36 -14.50
N LEU A 251 -1.65 9.98 -14.65
CA LEU A 251 -2.36 10.03 -15.94
C LEU A 251 -2.40 11.45 -16.51
N ALA A 252 -2.71 12.45 -15.68
CA ALA A 252 -2.73 13.86 -16.09
C ALA A 252 -1.35 14.34 -16.59
N ALA A 253 -0.27 13.88 -15.93
CA ALA A 253 1.10 14.21 -16.33
C ALA A 253 1.47 13.54 -17.66
N GLU A 254 1.11 12.27 -17.89
CA GLU A 254 1.31 11.57 -19.16
C GLU A 254 0.48 12.20 -20.29
N MET A 255 -0.69 12.72 -19.98
CA MET A 255 -1.52 13.48 -20.92
C MET A 255 -1.02 14.91 -21.17
N ALA A 256 0.02 15.38 -20.48
CA ALA A 256 0.51 16.77 -20.55
C ALA A 256 -0.63 17.80 -20.36
N ASN A 257 -1.58 17.54 -19.49
CA ASN A 257 -2.80 18.34 -19.27
C ASN A 257 -3.68 18.52 -20.52
N LYS A 258 -3.55 17.70 -21.56
CA LYS A 258 -4.32 17.78 -22.80
C LYS A 258 -5.28 16.60 -22.92
N GLY A 259 -6.52 16.86 -23.36
CA GLY A 259 -7.58 15.86 -23.43
C GLY A 259 -8.49 15.91 -22.21
N ARG A 260 -9.30 14.87 -22.01
CA ARG A 260 -10.30 14.76 -20.93
C ARG A 260 -9.94 13.65 -19.97
N LEU A 261 -9.68 13.98 -18.72
CA LEU A 261 -9.50 13.00 -17.64
C LEU A 261 -10.62 13.13 -16.63
N VAL A 262 -11.29 12.01 -16.32
CA VAL A 262 -12.34 11.96 -15.30
C VAL A 262 -11.86 11.05 -14.17
N ALA A 263 -11.81 11.59 -12.94
CA ALA A 263 -11.49 10.85 -11.72
C ALA A 263 -12.78 10.57 -10.96
N CYS A 264 -13.18 9.30 -10.89
CA CYS A 264 -14.39 8.84 -10.22
C CYS A 264 -14.07 8.13 -8.91
N ASP A 265 -14.88 8.34 -7.89
CA ASP A 265 -14.91 7.53 -6.68
C ASP A 265 -16.33 7.61 -6.06
N VAL A 266 -16.71 6.61 -5.26
CA VAL A 266 -17.99 6.60 -4.51
C VAL A 266 -17.88 7.43 -3.23
N ALA A 267 -16.68 7.66 -2.72
CA ALA A 267 -16.42 8.39 -1.48
C ALA A 267 -16.09 9.86 -1.74
N GLU A 268 -17.05 10.75 -1.50
CA GLU A 268 -16.92 12.20 -1.70
C GLU A 268 -15.66 12.78 -1.04
N TRP A 269 -15.38 12.41 0.20
CA TRP A 269 -14.20 12.90 0.94
C TRP A 269 -12.87 12.55 0.26
N ARG A 270 -12.81 11.43 -0.48
CA ARG A 270 -11.62 11.06 -1.26
C ARG A 270 -11.47 11.95 -2.48
N VAL A 271 -12.59 12.16 -3.20
CA VAL A 271 -12.66 13.03 -4.38
C VAL A 271 -12.27 14.47 -4.01
N ASP A 272 -12.72 14.96 -2.86
CA ASP A 272 -12.35 16.30 -2.36
C ASP A 272 -10.87 16.40 -2.01
N ARG A 273 -10.35 15.40 -1.32
CA ARG A 273 -8.92 15.34 -0.96
C ARG A 273 -8.00 15.33 -2.18
N ALA A 274 -8.43 14.79 -3.31
CA ALA A 274 -7.70 14.83 -4.56
C ALA A 274 -7.51 16.28 -5.07
N GLY A 275 -8.43 17.20 -4.77
CA GLY A 275 -8.40 18.57 -5.27
C GLY A 275 -7.14 19.35 -4.91
N ASP A 276 -6.70 19.27 -3.66
CA ASP A 276 -5.48 19.96 -3.19
C ASP A 276 -4.22 19.39 -3.83
N ARG A 277 -4.18 18.07 -4.01
CA ARG A 277 -3.07 17.39 -4.69
C ARG A 277 -2.98 17.77 -6.15
N LEU A 278 -4.12 17.79 -6.88
CA LEU A 278 -4.20 18.20 -8.28
C LEU A 278 -3.72 19.65 -8.45
N ARG A 279 -4.15 20.55 -7.57
CA ARG A 279 -3.74 21.97 -7.58
C ARG A 279 -2.24 22.12 -7.36
N ARG A 280 -1.68 21.45 -6.34
CA ARG A 280 -0.24 21.43 -6.06
C ARG A 280 0.57 20.91 -7.24
N ALA A 281 0.09 19.86 -7.91
CA ALA A 281 0.74 19.27 -9.07
C ALA A 281 0.60 20.10 -10.37
N GLY A 282 -0.23 21.15 -10.40
CA GLY A 282 -0.49 21.93 -11.61
C GLY A 282 -1.38 21.20 -12.63
N VAL A 283 -2.23 20.30 -12.17
CA VAL A 283 -3.16 19.56 -13.01
C VAL A 283 -4.47 20.31 -13.17
N HIS A 284 -4.93 20.46 -14.42
CA HIS A 284 -6.14 21.24 -14.72
C HIS A 284 -7.10 20.57 -15.74
N ASN A 285 -6.75 19.43 -16.33
CA ASN A 285 -7.60 18.71 -17.29
C ASN A 285 -8.46 17.61 -16.63
N VAL A 286 -8.59 17.60 -15.28
CA VAL A 286 -9.31 16.60 -14.53
C VAL A 286 -10.67 17.09 -14.07
N THR A 287 -11.70 16.33 -14.41
CA THR A 287 -13.03 16.45 -13.81
C THR A 287 -13.16 15.42 -12.69
N ARG A 288 -13.30 15.89 -11.45
CA ARG A 288 -13.59 15.04 -10.30
C ARG A 288 -15.08 14.72 -10.23
N ARG A 289 -15.41 13.45 -9.99
CA ARG A 289 -16.80 13.01 -9.98
C ARG A 289 -17.06 12.00 -8.87
N VAL A 290 -18.00 12.31 -7.99
CA VAL A 290 -18.60 11.31 -7.10
C VAL A 290 -19.64 10.55 -7.92
N ILE A 291 -19.55 9.21 -7.92
CA ILE A 291 -20.52 8.32 -8.57
C ILE A 291 -21.32 7.58 -7.49
N GLY A 292 -22.62 7.37 -7.75
CA GLY A 292 -23.51 6.65 -6.83
C GLY A 292 -23.38 5.13 -6.87
N GLY A 293 -22.32 4.60 -7.52
CA GLY A 293 -22.06 3.17 -7.72
C GLY A 293 -22.11 2.76 -9.19
N GLU A 294 -22.18 1.46 -9.45
CA GLU A 294 -22.02 0.83 -10.78
C GLU A 294 -23.20 1.13 -11.73
N SER A 295 -24.34 1.59 -11.23
CA SER A 295 -25.54 1.98 -12.00
C SER A 295 -25.72 3.48 -12.21
N ASP A 296 -24.70 4.29 -11.88
CA ASP A 296 -24.77 5.75 -12.03
C ASP A 296 -25.17 6.17 -13.44
N LYS A 297 -26.06 7.18 -13.52
CA LYS A 297 -26.59 7.70 -14.80
C LYS A 297 -25.50 8.27 -15.71
N TRP A 298 -24.41 8.78 -15.14
CA TRP A 298 -23.29 9.29 -15.91
C TRP A 298 -22.60 8.17 -16.70
N ILE A 299 -22.45 6.97 -16.11
CA ILE A 299 -21.84 5.81 -16.77
C ILE A 299 -22.64 5.45 -18.03
N LYS A 300 -23.97 5.40 -17.92
CA LYS A 300 -24.87 5.14 -19.07
C LYS A 300 -24.70 6.20 -20.16
N ARG A 301 -24.66 7.49 -19.79
CA ARG A 301 -24.54 8.61 -20.73
C ARG A 301 -23.15 8.71 -21.38
N SER A 302 -22.14 8.15 -20.75
CA SER A 302 -20.75 8.20 -21.20
C SER A 302 -20.29 6.86 -21.81
N ALA A 303 -21.21 5.94 -22.12
CA ALA A 303 -20.89 4.65 -22.71
C ALA A 303 -20.10 4.81 -24.01
N GLY A 304 -19.04 4.01 -24.17
CA GLY A 304 -18.22 4.00 -25.38
C GLY A 304 -17.47 5.30 -25.69
N SER A 305 -17.20 6.13 -24.67
CA SER A 305 -16.65 7.49 -24.91
C SER A 305 -15.18 7.64 -24.52
N PHE A 306 -14.53 6.60 -23.98
CA PHE A 306 -13.17 6.74 -23.44
C PHE A 306 -12.17 5.80 -24.12
N ASP A 307 -10.99 6.35 -24.38
CA ASP A 307 -9.85 5.64 -24.94
C ASP A 307 -9.22 4.67 -23.93
N ARG A 308 -9.19 5.10 -22.68
CA ARG A 308 -8.59 4.36 -21.55
C ARG A 308 -9.47 4.45 -20.32
N VAL A 309 -9.67 3.33 -19.66
CA VAL A 309 -10.38 3.26 -18.38
C VAL A 309 -9.51 2.45 -17.42
N LEU A 310 -9.03 3.09 -16.37
CA LEU A 310 -8.30 2.45 -15.28
C LEU A 310 -9.28 2.08 -14.17
N VAL A 311 -9.24 0.83 -13.74
CA VAL A 311 -9.90 0.32 -12.56
C VAL A 311 -8.83 -0.15 -11.56
N ASP A 312 -8.37 0.77 -10.70
CA ASP A 312 -7.56 0.45 -9.53
C ASP A 312 -8.53 -0.03 -8.44
N ALA A 313 -8.92 -1.28 -8.50
CA ALA A 313 -10.06 -1.83 -7.78
C ALA A 313 -9.84 -1.86 -6.26
N PRO A 314 -10.89 -1.60 -5.45
CA PRO A 314 -10.82 -1.91 -4.03
C PRO A 314 -10.55 -3.40 -3.85
N CYS A 315 -9.53 -3.73 -3.04
CA CYS A 315 -9.03 -5.09 -2.87
C CYS A 315 -8.54 -5.33 -1.44
N THR A 316 -8.14 -6.56 -1.13
CA THR A 316 -7.58 -6.92 0.19
C THR A 316 -6.31 -6.17 0.55
N GLY A 317 -5.59 -5.61 -0.42
CA GLY A 317 -4.33 -4.92 -0.19
C GLY A 317 -3.18 -5.81 0.27
N THR A 318 -3.27 -7.11 0.05
CA THR A 318 -2.28 -8.11 0.51
C THR A 318 -0.86 -7.85 -0.02
N GLY A 319 -0.73 -7.15 -1.13
CA GLY A 319 0.57 -6.72 -1.67
C GLY A 319 1.22 -5.56 -0.91
N THR A 320 0.50 -4.89 0.00
CA THR A 320 0.99 -3.71 0.73
C THR A 320 1.26 -3.96 2.21
N TRP A 321 1.33 -5.23 2.64
CA TRP A 321 1.52 -5.59 4.05
C TRP A 321 2.80 -5.03 4.67
N ARG A 322 3.83 -4.81 3.85
CA ARG A 322 5.06 -4.15 4.33
C ARG A 322 4.86 -2.68 4.71
N ARG A 323 3.79 -2.01 4.22
CA ARG A 323 3.36 -0.65 4.60
C ARG A 323 2.33 -0.67 5.71
N ASN A 324 1.37 -1.60 5.60
CA ASN A 324 0.19 -1.73 6.46
C ASN A 324 0.23 -3.10 7.16
N PRO A 325 1.15 -3.32 8.12
CA PRO A 325 1.33 -4.64 8.73
C PRO A 325 0.14 -5.11 9.57
N ASP A 326 -0.73 -4.18 9.99
CA ASP A 326 -1.98 -4.46 10.71
C ASP A 326 -3.08 -5.02 9.79
N ALA A 327 -3.10 -4.60 8.53
CA ALA A 327 -4.21 -4.91 7.60
C ALA A 327 -4.44 -6.41 7.42
N LYS A 328 -3.36 -7.21 7.44
CA LYS A 328 -3.44 -8.67 7.29
C LYS A 328 -4.23 -9.38 8.40
N TRP A 329 -4.32 -8.77 9.60
CA TRP A 329 -5.03 -9.32 10.74
C TRP A 329 -6.48 -8.86 10.84
N GLN A 330 -6.85 -7.86 10.05
CA GLN A 330 -8.21 -7.28 10.03
C GLN A 330 -9.13 -7.95 9.00
N LEU A 331 -8.58 -8.68 8.03
CA LEU A 331 -9.32 -9.30 6.94
C LEU A 331 -9.50 -10.81 7.17
N GLY A 332 -10.69 -11.30 6.83
CA GLY A 332 -11.02 -12.72 6.77
C GLY A 332 -11.38 -13.19 5.36
N GLU A 333 -11.67 -14.49 5.22
CA GLU A 333 -12.05 -15.10 3.94
C GLU A 333 -13.36 -14.51 3.39
N ALA A 334 -14.31 -14.18 4.25
CA ALA A 334 -15.58 -13.56 3.85
C ALA A 334 -15.37 -12.18 3.20
N ASP A 335 -14.42 -11.39 3.73
CA ASP A 335 -14.08 -10.07 3.17
C ASP A 335 -13.46 -10.20 1.77
N LEU A 336 -12.60 -11.21 1.56
CA LEU A 336 -12.06 -11.51 0.23
C LEU A 336 -13.19 -11.81 -0.78
N LEU A 337 -14.13 -12.68 -0.41
CA LEU A 337 -15.24 -13.06 -1.29
C LEU A 337 -16.16 -11.87 -1.60
N GLU A 338 -16.45 -11.02 -0.62
CA GLU A 338 -17.21 -9.78 -0.82
C GLU A 338 -16.49 -8.83 -1.80
N LEU A 339 -15.20 -8.62 -1.61
CA LEU A 339 -14.38 -7.79 -2.49
C LEU A 339 -14.33 -8.33 -3.92
N VAL A 340 -14.19 -9.65 -4.09
CA VAL A 340 -14.23 -10.31 -5.40
C VAL A 340 -15.55 -10.01 -6.13
N GLY A 341 -16.70 -10.17 -5.46
CA GLY A 341 -18.00 -9.85 -6.04
C GLY A 341 -18.14 -8.36 -6.40
N ARG A 342 -17.65 -7.48 -5.55
CA ARG A 342 -17.63 -6.03 -5.80
C ARG A 342 -16.74 -5.65 -6.98
N GLN A 343 -15.58 -6.26 -7.11
CA GLN A 343 -14.66 -6.05 -8.24
C GLN A 343 -15.30 -6.46 -9.58
N GLN A 344 -16.03 -7.58 -9.62
CA GLN A 344 -16.79 -8.01 -10.81
C GLN A 344 -17.79 -6.94 -11.25
N ALA A 345 -18.59 -6.42 -10.31
CA ALA A 345 -19.58 -5.39 -10.61
C ALA A 345 -18.91 -4.08 -11.11
N ILE A 346 -17.80 -3.69 -10.50
CA ILE A 346 -17.01 -2.51 -10.89
C ILE A 346 -16.46 -2.68 -12.31
N LEU A 347 -15.83 -3.82 -12.63
CA LEU A 347 -15.26 -4.10 -13.95
C LEU A 347 -16.34 -4.09 -15.05
N ALA A 348 -17.47 -4.76 -14.82
CA ALA A 348 -18.59 -4.78 -15.75
C ALA A 348 -19.16 -3.37 -15.99
N SER A 349 -19.18 -2.55 -14.95
CA SER A 349 -19.62 -1.16 -15.05
C SER A 349 -18.64 -0.28 -15.82
N ALA A 350 -17.34 -0.37 -15.50
CA ALA A 350 -16.28 0.40 -16.14
C ALA A 350 -16.10 0.04 -17.60
N ALA A 351 -16.28 -1.24 -17.98
CA ALA A 351 -16.20 -1.71 -19.37
C ALA A 351 -17.15 -0.97 -20.31
N ARG A 352 -18.32 -0.57 -19.82
CA ARG A 352 -19.29 0.22 -20.62
C ARG A 352 -18.74 1.54 -21.10
N LEU A 353 -17.78 2.13 -20.40
CA LEU A 353 -17.17 3.41 -20.75
C LEU A 353 -16.16 3.30 -21.89
N VAL A 354 -15.57 2.12 -22.08
CA VAL A 354 -14.52 1.88 -23.07
C VAL A 354 -15.09 1.92 -24.47
N ARG A 355 -14.54 2.74 -25.36
CA ARG A 355 -14.91 2.75 -26.76
C ARG A 355 -14.38 1.51 -27.51
N PRO A 356 -14.96 1.11 -28.68
CA PRO A 356 -14.33 0.14 -29.54
C PRO A 356 -12.87 0.51 -29.86
N GLY A 357 -11.92 -0.42 -29.76
CA GLY A 357 -10.49 -0.17 -29.87
C GLY A 357 -9.86 0.56 -28.66
N GLY A 358 -10.64 0.86 -27.63
CA GLY A 358 -10.15 1.39 -26.36
C GLY A 358 -9.68 0.29 -25.40
N ARG A 359 -9.08 0.69 -24.26
CA ARG A 359 -8.53 -0.26 -23.27
C ARG A 359 -9.11 -0.06 -21.88
N LEU A 360 -9.41 -1.18 -21.23
CA LEU A 360 -9.72 -1.32 -19.81
C LEU A 360 -8.50 -1.87 -19.11
N ILE A 361 -8.08 -1.23 -18.03
CA ILE A 361 -6.96 -1.70 -17.22
C ILE A 361 -7.50 -2.08 -15.85
N HIS A 362 -7.50 -3.37 -15.54
CA HIS A 362 -7.75 -3.88 -14.20
C HIS A 362 -6.47 -3.88 -13.40
N ALA A 363 -6.49 -3.28 -12.20
CA ALA A 363 -5.35 -3.26 -11.32
C ALA A 363 -5.77 -3.43 -9.85
N THR A 364 -4.90 -4.05 -9.06
CA THR A 364 -5.04 -4.21 -7.61
C THR A 364 -3.68 -4.07 -6.93
N CYS A 365 -3.66 -3.71 -5.66
CA CYS A 365 -2.52 -3.90 -4.78
C CYS A 365 -2.63 -5.21 -3.97
N SER A 366 -3.19 -6.24 -4.57
CA SER A 366 -3.35 -7.58 -4.01
C SER A 366 -2.44 -8.58 -4.73
N VAL A 367 -2.01 -9.62 -3.99
CA VAL A 367 -1.35 -10.79 -4.57
C VAL A 367 -2.32 -11.95 -4.82
N MET A 368 -3.57 -11.85 -4.36
CA MET A 368 -4.55 -12.92 -4.47
C MET A 368 -4.99 -13.17 -5.92
N THR A 369 -4.95 -14.43 -6.34
CA THR A 369 -5.35 -14.83 -7.68
C THR A 369 -6.82 -14.55 -7.95
N GLU A 370 -7.68 -14.68 -6.93
CA GLU A 370 -9.11 -14.40 -7.03
C GLU A 370 -9.42 -12.94 -7.35
N GLU A 371 -8.59 -11.99 -6.89
CA GLU A 371 -8.72 -10.56 -7.16
C GLU A 371 -8.02 -10.12 -8.45
N ASN A 372 -7.20 -10.97 -9.03
CA ASN A 372 -6.32 -10.70 -10.15
C ASN A 372 -6.73 -11.50 -11.39
N GLU A 373 -6.05 -12.58 -11.71
CA GLU A 373 -6.31 -13.41 -12.90
C GLU A 373 -7.73 -14.02 -12.88
N GLY A 374 -8.25 -14.35 -11.69
CA GLY A 374 -9.63 -14.83 -11.53
C GLY A 374 -10.67 -13.81 -11.96
N GLN A 375 -10.44 -12.50 -11.65
CA GLN A 375 -11.30 -11.41 -12.13
C GLN A 375 -11.23 -11.28 -13.65
N VAL A 376 -10.02 -11.33 -14.21
CA VAL A 376 -9.82 -11.23 -15.67
C VAL A 376 -10.53 -12.36 -16.38
N ALA A 377 -10.39 -13.61 -15.92
CA ALA A 377 -11.03 -14.78 -16.52
C ALA A 377 -12.57 -14.67 -16.47
N THR A 378 -13.11 -14.31 -15.31
CA THR A 378 -14.56 -14.13 -15.14
C THR A 378 -15.09 -13.00 -16.02
N PHE A 379 -14.37 -11.89 -16.11
CA PHE A 379 -14.74 -10.76 -16.96
C PHE A 379 -14.77 -11.13 -18.43
N LEU A 380 -13.74 -11.79 -18.95
CA LEU A 380 -13.66 -12.20 -20.36
C LEU A 380 -14.73 -13.22 -20.76
N ALA A 381 -15.08 -14.12 -19.84
CA ALA A 381 -16.19 -15.07 -20.07
C ALA A 381 -17.54 -14.36 -20.28
N ALA A 382 -17.75 -13.21 -19.59
CA ALA A 382 -18.96 -12.42 -19.69
C ALA A 382 -18.91 -11.34 -20.78
N HIS A 383 -17.72 -10.97 -21.26
CA HIS A 383 -17.47 -9.86 -22.21
C HIS A 383 -16.61 -10.35 -23.40
N PRO A 384 -17.17 -11.13 -24.34
CA PRO A 384 -16.43 -11.67 -25.49
C PRO A 384 -15.96 -10.57 -26.47
N ASP A 385 -16.44 -9.36 -26.33
CA ASP A 385 -15.99 -8.16 -27.05
C ASP A 385 -14.68 -7.55 -26.50
N PHE A 386 -14.05 -8.20 -25.48
CA PHE A 386 -12.74 -7.85 -24.96
C PHE A 386 -11.72 -8.96 -25.16
N ARG A 387 -10.45 -8.57 -25.29
CA ARG A 387 -9.31 -9.50 -25.34
C ARG A 387 -8.18 -9.02 -24.43
N ILE A 388 -7.33 -9.93 -24.01
CA ILE A 388 -6.07 -9.60 -23.32
C ILE A 388 -5.11 -8.91 -24.31
N VAL A 389 -4.47 -7.84 -23.83
CA VAL A 389 -3.23 -7.33 -24.43
C VAL A 389 -2.09 -7.84 -23.56
N PRO A 390 -1.19 -8.68 -24.08
CA PRO A 390 -0.06 -9.20 -23.29
C PRO A 390 0.75 -8.06 -22.67
N VAL A 391 1.19 -8.24 -21.42
CA VAL A 391 1.89 -7.19 -20.69
C VAL A 391 3.14 -6.71 -21.43
N ALA A 392 3.90 -7.60 -22.06
CA ALA A 392 5.09 -7.24 -22.83
C ALA A 392 4.77 -6.27 -23.98
N GLN A 393 3.63 -6.48 -24.67
CA GLN A 393 3.16 -5.58 -25.72
C GLN A 393 2.77 -4.22 -25.13
N ALA A 394 1.91 -4.21 -24.12
CA ALA A 394 1.47 -2.96 -23.47
C ALA A 394 2.63 -2.18 -22.89
N TRP A 395 3.61 -2.87 -22.31
CA TRP A 395 4.84 -2.30 -21.77
C TRP A 395 5.71 -1.65 -22.84
N ALA A 396 5.95 -2.35 -23.94
CA ALA A 396 6.72 -1.81 -25.08
C ALA A 396 6.10 -0.54 -25.67
N GLU A 397 4.75 -0.50 -25.75
CA GLU A 397 4.01 0.66 -26.27
C GLU A 397 4.05 1.88 -25.33
N THR A 398 4.32 1.69 -24.03
CA THR A 398 4.21 2.74 -23.02
C THR A 398 5.56 3.15 -22.41
N LEU A 399 6.41 2.20 -22.03
CA LEU A 399 7.66 2.47 -21.34
C LEU A 399 8.91 2.33 -22.23
N GLY A 400 8.84 1.48 -23.26
CA GLY A 400 9.96 1.31 -24.21
C GLY A 400 11.21 0.62 -23.62
N THR A 401 11.12 0.11 -22.39
CA THR A 401 12.16 -0.67 -21.71
C THR A 401 11.81 -2.16 -21.72
N PRO A 402 12.72 -3.09 -21.42
CA PRO A 402 12.38 -4.50 -21.26
C PRO A 402 11.30 -4.68 -20.16
N CYS A 403 10.28 -5.50 -20.47
CA CYS A 403 9.26 -5.83 -19.49
C CYS A 403 9.86 -6.66 -18.35
N PRO A 404 9.63 -6.30 -17.08
CA PRO A 404 10.25 -6.97 -15.94
C PRO A 404 9.56 -8.29 -15.56
N VAL A 405 8.45 -8.64 -16.21
CA VAL A 405 7.65 -9.82 -15.92
C VAL A 405 7.34 -10.59 -17.20
N GLU A 406 7.10 -11.88 -17.03
CA GLU A 406 6.58 -12.78 -18.06
C GLU A 406 5.06 -12.98 -17.89
N GLY A 407 4.39 -13.48 -18.93
CA GLY A 407 2.96 -13.79 -18.94
C GLY A 407 2.09 -12.66 -19.49
N ASP A 408 0.81 -12.70 -19.19
CA ASP A 408 -0.19 -11.79 -19.75
C ASP A 408 -0.35 -10.51 -18.93
N GLY A 409 -0.23 -10.59 -17.60
CA GLY A 409 -0.43 -9.49 -16.66
C GLY A 409 0.85 -9.05 -15.96
N LEU A 410 0.91 -7.78 -15.59
CA LEU A 410 1.95 -7.25 -14.71
C LEU A 410 1.72 -7.78 -13.28
N ARG A 411 2.61 -8.64 -12.79
CA ARG A 411 2.60 -9.10 -11.40
C ARG A 411 3.91 -8.73 -10.73
N LEU A 412 3.82 -7.83 -9.77
CA LEU A 412 4.97 -7.32 -9.02
C LEU A 412 4.95 -7.84 -7.57
N THR A 413 6.13 -8.11 -7.02
CA THR A 413 6.30 -8.49 -5.61
C THR A 413 7.51 -7.77 -4.99
N PRO A 414 7.54 -7.57 -3.67
CA PRO A 414 8.68 -6.98 -2.99
C PRO A 414 9.99 -7.73 -3.21
N LEU A 415 9.95 -9.07 -3.22
CA LEU A 415 11.14 -9.90 -3.39
C LEU A 415 11.79 -9.70 -4.77
N ARG A 416 10.98 -9.73 -5.83
CA ARG A 416 11.49 -9.74 -7.21
C ARG A 416 11.74 -8.35 -7.77
N HIS A 417 10.93 -7.38 -7.37
CA HIS A 417 10.86 -6.07 -8.03
C HIS A 417 11.18 -4.91 -7.09
N GLN A 418 11.33 -5.18 -5.78
CA GLN A 418 11.53 -4.16 -4.74
C GLN A 418 10.38 -3.13 -4.64
N THR A 419 9.23 -3.41 -5.26
CA THR A 419 7.98 -2.63 -5.20
C THR A 419 7.04 -3.25 -4.17
N ASP A 420 5.90 -2.60 -3.87
CA ASP A 420 4.79 -3.32 -3.26
C ASP A 420 4.24 -4.38 -4.22
N GLY A 421 3.44 -5.32 -3.70
CA GLY A 421 2.74 -6.27 -4.53
C GLY A 421 1.64 -5.58 -5.33
N PHE A 422 1.71 -5.69 -6.65
CA PHE A 422 0.70 -5.17 -7.57
C PHE A 422 0.38 -6.18 -8.64
N PHE A 423 -0.85 -6.11 -9.11
CA PHE A 423 -1.27 -6.75 -10.35
C PHE A 423 -1.88 -5.69 -11.29
N ALA A 424 -1.66 -5.84 -12.60
CA ALA A 424 -2.40 -5.10 -13.61
C ALA A 424 -2.52 -5.90 -14.91
N GLN A 425 -3.74 -5.89 -15.49
CA GLN A 425 -4.03 -6.50 -16.77
C GLN A 425 -4.63 -5.47 -17.72
N VAL A 426 -4.08 -5.40 -18.91
CA VAL A 426 -4.62 -4.58 -20.00
C VAL A 426 -5.57 -5.42 -20.84
N LEU A 427 -6.80 -4.93 -21.01
CA LEU A 427 -7.84 -5.51 -21.84
C LEU A 427 -8.20 -4.53 -22.96
N GLU A 428 -8.33 -4.99 -24.16
CA GLU A 428 -8.71 -4.16 -25.30
C GLU A 428 -10.11 -4.54 -25.77
N ARG A 429 -10.98 -3.54 -25.93
CA ARG A 429 -12.28 -3.75 -26.55
C ARG A 429 -12.12 -3.89 -28.06
N LEU A 430 -12.62 -4.96 -28.61
CA LEU A 430 -12.55 -5.23 -30.05
C LEU A 430 -13.25 -4.11 -30.83
N PRO A 431 -12.77 -3.77 -32.02
CA PRO A 431 -13.52 -2.93 -32.96
C PRO A 431 -14.89 -3.51 -33.25
N ALA A 432 -15.89 -2.63 -33.49
CA ALA A 432 -17.25 -3.05 -33.85
C ALA A 432 -17.29 -3.65 -35.27
#